data_a6061a7bbe39f9a81776588a134b5586
#
_entry.id   a6061a7bbe39f9a81776588a134b5586
#
_cell.length_a   1.000
_cell.length_b   1.000
_cell.length_c   1.000
_cell.angle_alpha   90.00
_cell.angle_beta   90.00
_cell.angle_gamma   90.00
#
_symmetry.space_group_name_H-M   'P 1'
#
loop_
_entity.id
_entity.type
_entity.pdbx_description
1 polymer ?
#
loop_
_entity_poly.entity_id
_entity_poly.type
_entity_poly.pdbx_seq_one_letter_code
_entity_poly.pdbx_strand_id
1 'polypeptide(L)'
;HNISLIAAHTNLDQSPVYSGSAVLAELLHLQNVRQEEFIFLGDVPEGETTADKLRQCIAQVEDEYIHLYGDASKPIRTLAICGGAFDEGYLQARQLGAQAYLTGEIRHHNAIAAVGSGFVLFGGGHFGTEAVLVPKLAGALQNALNALQYYVYVYPSVYRPYGGRADIEGGTT
;
A
#
# COMPACT_ATOMS: atom_id res chain seq x y z
N HIS A 1 -27.29 -17.49 14.03
CA HIS A 1 -26.80 -17.49 12.65
C HIS A 1 -25.59 -18.41 12.56
N ASN A 2 -25.61 -19.35 11.63
CA ASN A 2 -24.47 -20.24 11.36
C ASN A 2 -23.43 -19.47 10.49
N ILE A 3 -22.65 -18.60 11.13
CA ILE A 3 -21.63 -17.80 10.49
C ILE A 3 -20.30 -18.06 11.19
N SER A 4 -19.26 -18.36 10.43
CA SER A 4 -17.88 -18.44 10.91
C SER A 4 -17.14 -17.15 10.58
N LEU A 5 -16.37 -16.63 11.53
CA LEU A 5 -15.47 -15.50 11.35
C LEU A 5 -14.04 -15.99 11.34
N ILE A 6 -13.30 -15.61 10.30
CA ILE A 6 -11.86 -15.88 10.19
C ILE A 6 -11.15 -14.53 10.13
N ALA A 7 -10.15 -14.32 10.96
CA ALA A 7 -9.32 -13.12 10.97
C ALA A 7 -7.89 -13.49 10.55
N ALA A 8 -7.34 -12.69 9.63
CA ALA A 8 -5.94 -12.72 9.24
C ALA A 8 -5.37 -11.31 9.39
N HIS A 9 -4.20 -11.15 10.01
CA HIS A 9 -3.58 -9.86 10.29
C HIS A 9 -2.09 -9.91 9.91
N THR A 10 -1.18 -9.83 10.87
CA THR A 10 0.28 -9.81 10.62
C THR A 10 0.79 -11.01 9.82
N ASN A 11 0.17 -12.16 9.93
CA ASN A 11 0.48 -13.32 9.09
C ASN A 11 0.14 -13.08 7.60
N LEU A 12 -0.88 -12.25 7.31
CA LEU A 12 -1.22 -11.84 5.96
C LEU A 12 -0.27 -10.73 5.49
N ASP A 13 0.10 -9.79 6.37
CA ASP A 13 1.01 -8.69 6.05
C ASP A 13 2.42 -9.17 5.68
N GLN A 14 2.82 -10.33 6.17
CA GLN A 14 4.08 -10.99 5.80
C GLN A 14 3.98 -11.82 4.51
N SER A 15 2.80 -11.93 3.91
CA SER A 15 2.66 -12.69 2.68
C SER A 15 3.39 -12.01 1.52
N PRO A 16 4.30 -12.74 0.82
CA PRO A 16 5.00 -12.18 -0.33
C PRO A 16 4.10 -11.94 -1.56
N VAL A 17 2.84 -12.39 -1.49
CA VAL A 17 1.90 -12.34 -2.62
C VAL A 17 0.62 -11.60 -2.28
N TYR A 18 0.11 -11.76 -1.05
CA TYR A 18 -1.23 -11.30 -0.66
C TYR A 18 -1.22 -10.20 0.39
N SER A 19 -0.07 -9.69 0.83
CA SER A 19 -0.03 -8.49 1.68
C SER A 19 -0.39 -7.24 0.87
N GLY A 20 -0.91 -6.21 1.54
CA GLY A 20 -1.15 -4.90 0.91
C GLY A 20 0.12 -4.35 0.26
N SER A 21 1.26 -4.48 0.94
CA SER A 21 2.57 -4.04 0.44
C SER A 21 3.00 -4.77 -0.83
N ALA A 22 2.82 -6.10 -0.90
CA ALA A 22 3.13 -6.88 -2.09
C ALA A 22 2.23 -6.50 -3.28
N VAL A 23 0.94 -6.29 -3.00
CA VAL A 23 -0.03 -5.89 -4.04
C VAL A 23 0.27 -4.49 -4.54
N LEU A 24 0.60 -3.54 -3.66
CA LEU A 24 1.01 -2.18 -4.06
C LEU A 24 2.28 -2.21 -4.92
N ALA A 25 3.28 -3.02 -4.55
CA ALA A 25 4.50 -3.16 -5.36
C ALA A 25 4.18 -3.67 -6.77
N GLU A 26 3.26 -4.63 -6.90
CA GLU A 26 2.78 -5.15 -8.20
C GLU A 26 2.01 -4.09 -8.99
N LEU A 27 1.04 -3.40 -8.37
CA LEU A 27 0.22 -2.38 -9.03
C LEU A 27 1.02 -1.15 -9.45
N LEU A 28 2.07 -0.81 -8.71
CA LEU A 28 3.03 0.23 -9.07
C LEU A 28 4.09 -0.25 -10.07
N HIS A 29 4.02 -1.50 -10.50
CA HIS A 29 4.95 -2.14 -11.44
C HIS A 29 6.41 -2.05 -11.00
N LEU A 30 6.67 -2.08 -9.68
CA LEU A 30 8.04 -2.04 -9.18
C LEU A 30 8.83 -3.24 -9.67
N GLN A 31 10.09 -3.00 -10.05
CA GLN A 31 11.03 -4.01 -10.53
C GLN A 31 11.96 -4.46 -9.42
N ASN A 32 12.58 -5.64 -9.57
CA ASN A 32 13.56 -6.18 -8.62
C ASN A 32 13.04 -6.20 -7.18
N VAL A 33 11.75 -6.51 -7.00
CA VAL A 33 11.09 -6.47 -5.69
C VAL A 33 11.73 -7.49 -4.76
N ARG A 34 12.09 -7.03 -3.56
CA ARG A 34 12.57 -7.86 -2.45
C ARG A 34 11.80 -7.53 -1.18
N GLN A 35 11.68 -8.51 -0.33
CA GLN A 35 10.99 -8.38 0.96
C GLN A 35 12.01 -8.50 2.09
N GLU A 36 11.88 -7.62 3.07
CA GLU A 36 12.58 -7.67 4.34
C GLU A 36 11.56 -7.52 5.46
N GLU A 37 11.22 -8.62 6.12
CA GLU A 37 10.11 -8.72 7.08
C GLU A 37 8.77 -8.22 6.50
N PHE A 38 8.32 -7.03 6.91
CA PHE A 38 7.07 -6.40 6.45
C PHE A 38 7.30 -5.38 5.31
N ILE A 39 8.55 -5.03 5.03
CA ILE A 39 8.89 -4.00 4.06
C ILE A 39 9.17 -4.64 2.71
N PHE A 40 8.50 -4.16 1.68
CA PHE A 40 8.76 -4.48 0.29
C PHE A 40 9.52 -3.33 -0.35
N LEU A 41 10.64 -3.63 -1.01
CA LEU A 41 11.44 -2.65 -1.74
C LEU A 41 11.45 -3.02 -3.21
N GLY A 42 11.34 -2.02 -4.07
CA GLY A 42 11.44 -2.23 -5.51
C GLY A 42 11.89 -0.98 -6.23
N ASP A 43 12.46 -1.17 -7.42
CA ASP A 43 12.89 -0.08 -8.27
C ASP A 43 11.71 0.44 -9.09
N VAL A 44 11.62 1.76 -9.25
CA VAL A 44 10.57 2.36 -10.09
C VAL A 44 10.74 1.98 -11.56
N PRO A 45 9.66 1.79 -12.35
CA PRO A 45 9.72 1.19 -13.70
C PRO A 45 10.66 1.90 -14.66
N GLU A 46 10.74 3.23 -14.61
CA GLU A 46 11.56 4.04 -15.52
C GLU A 46 12.99 4.28 -15.01
N GLY A 47 13.40 3.52 -13.98
CA GLY A 47 14.71 3.66 -13.34
C GLY A 47 14.84 4.88 -12.43
N GLU A 48 14.12 5.97 -12.65
CA GLU A 48 14.06 7.14 -11.79
C GLU A 48 12.80 7.96 -12.08
N THR A 49 12.16 8.49 -11.04
CA THR A 49 11.05 9.42 -11.15
C THR A 49 11.15 10.49 -10.06
N THR A 50 10.40 11.58 -10.15
CA THR A 50 10.32 12.55 -9.05
C THR A 50 9.34 12.09 -7.98
N ALA A 51 9.54 12.53 -6.74
CA ALA A 51 8.64 12.21 -5.63
C ALA A 51 7.19 12.61 -5.93
N ASP A 52 6.94 13.76 -6.57
CA ASP A 52 5.59 14.18 -6.91
C ASP A 52 4.94 13.30 -8.01
N LYS A 53 5.68 12.90 -9.04
CA LYS A 53 5.16 11.96 -10.05
C LYS A 53 4.83 10.61 -9.41
N LEU A 54 5.71 10.10 -8.55
CA LEU A 54 5.46 8.85 -7.84
C LEU A 54 4.23 8.94 -6.93
N ARG A 55 4.04 10.07 -6.22
CA ARG A 55 2.83 10.36 -5.44
C ARG A 55 1.56 10.26 -6.30
N GLN A 56 1.59 10.81 -7.51
CA GLN A 56 0.46 10.74 -8.44
C GLN A 56 0.17 9.31 -8.88
N CYS A 57 1.20 8.49 -9.15
CA CYS A 57 1.02 7.08 -9.48
C CYS A 57 0.40 6.31 -8.30
N ILE A 58 0.89 6.53 -7.08
CA ILE A 58 0.34 5.90 -5.87
C ILE A 58 -1.13 6.29 -5.69
N ALA A 59 -1.46 7.58 -5.82
CA ALA A 59 -2.83 8.08 -5.69
C ALA A 59 -3.81 7.45 -6.69
N GLN A 60 -3.35 7.13 -7.89
CA GLN A 60 -4.17 6.43 -8.90
C GLN A 60 -4.42 4.97 -8.53
N VAL A 61 -3.42 4.29 -7.95
CA VAL A 61 -3.51 2.88 -7.55
C VAL A 61 -4.41 2.69 -6.34
N GLU A 62 -4.27 3.56 -5.34
CA GLU A 62 -5.02 3.46 -4.09
C GLU A 62 -6.41 4.11 -4.16
N ASP A 63 -6.66 4.94 -5.19
CA ASP A 63 -7.86 5.80 -5.30
C ASP A 63 -8.05 6.65 -4.03
N GLU A 64 -6.94 7.18 -3.49
CA GLU A 64 -6.87 7.93 -2.25
C GLU A 64 -5.97 9.18 -2.40
N TYR A 65 -6.11 10.13 -1.48
CA TYR A 65 -5.22 11.27 -1.39
C TYR A 65 -3.92 10.88 -0.70
N ILE A 66 -2.80 11.01 -1.42
CA ILE A 66 -1.47 10.69 -0.89
C ILE A 66 -0.80 11.94 -0.33
N HIS A 67 -0.50 11.93 0.97
CA HIS A 67 0.31 12.95 1.61
C HIS A 67 1.78 12.74 1.27
N LEU A 68 2.44 13.79 0.73
CA LEU A 68 3.88 13.80 0.49
C LEU A 68 4.57 14.62 1.57
N TYR A 69 5.55 14.02 2.22
CA TYR A 69 6.45 14.68 3.19
C TYR A 69 7.87 14.65 2.62
N GLY A 70 8.43 15.83 2.34
CA GLY A 70 9.77 15.98 1.79
C GLY A 70 9.79 16.78 0.49
N ASP A 71 10.92 16.73 -0.21
CA ASP A 71 11.10 17.44 -1.47
C ASP A 71 10.38 16.73 -2.63
N ALA A 72 9.36 17.41 -3.19
CA ALA A 72 8.57 16.92 -4.31
C ALA A 72 9.38 16.67 -5.59
N SER A 73 10.49 17.39 -5.76
CA SER A 73 11.39 17.27 -6.90
C SER A 73 12.45 16.17 -6.75
N LYS A 74 12.58 15.61 -5.55
CA LYS A 74 13.61 14.60 -5.26
C LYS A 74 13.51 13.40 -6.20
N PRO A 75 14.62 12.99 -6.82
CA PRO A 75 14.65 11.77 -7.63
C PRO A 75 14.51 10.52 -6.74
N ILE A 76 13.62 9.63 -7.15
CA ILE A 76 13.35 8.35 -6.49
C ILE A 76 13.62 7.23 -7.49
N ARG A 77 14.50 6.30 -7.12
CA ARG A 77 14.80 5.08 -7.87
C ARG A 77 14.23 3.85 -7.19
N THR A 78 14.34 3.80 -5.86
CA THR A 78 13.86 2.68 -5.06
C THR A 78 12.83 3.19 -4.05
N LEU A 79 11.63 2.62 -4.12
CA LEU A 79 10.54 2.82 -3.16
C LEU A 79 10.49 1.63 -2.22
N ALA A 80 10.33 1.91 -0.93
CA ALA A 80 9.96 0.93 0.07
C ALA A 80 8.48 1.10 0.45
N ILE A 81 7.79 0.00 0.73
CA ILE A 81 6.36 -0.03 1.03
C ILE A 81 6.13 -0.89 2.27
N CYS A 82 5.35 -0.39 3.21
CA CYS A 82 4.70 -1.19 4.24
C CYS A 82 3.32 -0.59 4.53
N GLY A 83 2.26 -1.31 4.20
CA GLY A 83 0.88 -0.89 4.45
C GLY A 83 0.55 -0.75 5.93
N GLY A 84 -0.60 -0.14 6.23
CA GLY A 84 -1.07 0.06 7.60
C GLY A 84 -0.25 1.09 8.39
N ALA A 85 0.04 0.79 9.66
CA ALA A 85 0.66 1.73 10.59
C ALA A 85 2.09 1.30 10.98
N PHE A 86 3.05 1.49 10.09
CA PHE A 86 4.47 1.19 10.35
C PHE A 86 5.39 2.34 9.92
N ASP A 87 5.12 3.54 10.40
CA ASP A 87 5.87 4.74 10.01
C ASP A 87 7.34 4.74 10.46
N GLU A 88 7.70 4.08 11.57
CA GLU A 88 9.09 3.89 11.98
C GLU A 88 9.91 3.06 11.00
N GLY A 89 9.25 2.25 10.17
CA GLY A 89 9.88 1.43 9.12
C GLY A 89 10.69 2.24 8.10
N TYR A 90 10.49 3.57 8.02
CA TYR A 90 11.29 4.41 7.15
C TYR A 90 12.79 4.38 7.51
N LEU A 91 13.14 4.19 8.78
CA LEU A 91 14.54 4.06 9.21
C LEU A 91 15.19 2.81 8.60
N GLN A 92 14.48 1.69 8.66
CA GLN A 92 14.93 0.44 8.05
C GLN A 92 14.94 0.54 6.51
N ALA A 93 13.88 1.11 5.90
CA ALA A 93 13.80 1.34 4.47
C ALA A 93 15.00 2.15 3.96
N ARG A 94 15.39 3.20 4.68
CA ARG A 94 16.56 4.02 4.36
C ARG A 94 17.87 3.23 4.46
N GLN A 95 18.05 2.39 5.48
CA GLN A 95 19.22 1.52 5.63
C GLN A 95 19.31 0.50 4.49
N LEU A 96 18.18 0.05 3.98
CA LEU A 96 18.06 -0.87 2.83
C LEU A 96 18.27 -0.18 1.48
N GLY A 97 18.49 1.14 1.46
CA GLY A 97 18.85 1.92 0.26
C GLY A 97 17.65 2.57 -0.46
N ALA A 98 16.45 2.55 0.12
CA ALA A 98 15.33 3.28 -0.44
C ALA A 98 15.54 4.80 -0.35
N GLN A 99 14.98 5.57 -1.29
CA GLN A 99 14.94 7.02 -1.26
C GLN A 99 13.58 7.54 -0.77
N ALA A 100 12.56 6.69 -0.80
CA ALA A 100 11.22 7.01 -0.33
C ALA A 100 10.57 5.80 0.34
N TYR A 101 9.57 6.07 1.18
CA TYR A 101 8.80 5.07 1.89
C TYR A 101 7.31 5.39 1.87
N LEU A 102 6.49 4.42 1.47
CA LEU A 102 5.03 4.47 1.49
C LEU A 102 4.51 3.67 2.69
N THR A 103 3.68 4.29 3.50
CA THR A 103 2.95 3.63 4.59
C THR A 103 1.58 4.29 4.78
N GLY A 104 0.68 3.64 5.51
CA GLY A 104 -0.67 4.18 5.72
C GLY A 104 -0.69 5.38 6.67
N GLU A 105 -0.10 5.23 7.84
CA GLU A 105 -0.13 6.26 8.89
C GLU A 105 1.26 6.79 9.18
N ILE A 106 1.39 8.12 9.31
CA ILE A 106 2.66 8.79 9.59
C ILE A 106 2.48 9.75 10.77
N ARG A 107 3.17 9.47 11.87
CA ARG A 107 3.20 10.34 13.04
C ARG A 107 4.05 11.60 12.75
N HIS A 108 3.59 12.73 13.26
CA HIS A 108 4.19 14.04 13.00
C HIS A 108 5.72 14.08 13.25
N HIS A 109 6.18 13.52 14.38
CA HIS A 109 7.61 13.54 14.70
C HIS A 109 8.45 12.70 13.72
N ASN A 110 7.92 11.58 13.21
CA ASN A 110 8.60 10.78 12.19
C ASN A 110 8.64 11.50 10.84
N ALA A 111 7.56 12.22 10.47
CA ALA A 111 7.56 13.07 9.28
C ALA A 111 8.66 14.15 9.36
N ILE A 112 8.77 14.86 10.48
CA ILE A 112 9.81 15.89 10.69
C ILE A 112 11.21 15.28 10.60
N ALA A 113 11.45 14.14 11.27
CA ALA A 113 12.75 13.50 11.30
C ALA A 113 13.16 12.99 9.90
N ALA A 114 12.24 12.39 9.16
CA ALA A 114 12.49 11.92 7.80
C ALA A 114 12.83 13.10 6.86
N VAL A 115 12.00 14.14 6.84
CA VAL A 115 12.20 15.33 6.01
C VAL A 115 13.52 16.03 6.37
N GLY A 116 13.82 16.19 7.67
CA GLY A 116 15.06 16.77 8.15
C GLY A 116 16.31 15.99 7.72
N SER A 117 16.17 14.69 7.46
CA SER A 117 17.24 13.84 6.93
C SER A 117 17.27 13.78 5.39
N GLY A 118 16.40 14.53 4.71
CA GLY A 118 16.26 14.52 3.26
C GLY A 118 15.57 13.26 2.72
N PHE A 119 14.87 12.49 3.54
CA PHE A 119 14.11 11.31 3.13
C PHE A 119 12.66 11.67 2.76
N VAL A 120 12.06 10.96 1.81
CA VAL A 120 10.67 11.20 1.37
C VAL A 120 9.74 10.17 1.98
N LEU A 121 8.59 10.63 2.52
CA LEU A 121 7.52 9.75 2.96
C LEU A 121 6.25 10.01 2.16
N PHE A 122 5.51 8.93 1.91
CA PHE A 122 4.16 8.95 1.36
C PHE A 122 3.20 8.35 2.39
N GLY A 123 2.18 9.12 2.78
CA GLY A 123 1.08 8.66 3.64
C GLY A 123 -0.12 8.33 2.77
N GLY A 124 -0.40 7.05 2.59
CA GLY A 124 -1.46 6.53 1.72
C GLY A 124 -2.78 6.24 2.45
N GLY A 125 -2.84 6.49 3.76
CA GLY A 125 -3.97 6.09 4.58
C GLY A 125 -3.95 4.58 4.92
N HIS A 126 -4.39 4.25 6.12
CA HIS A 126 -4.41 2.85 6.59
C HIS A 126 -5.25 1.97 5.67
N PHE A 127 -6.49 2.40 5.43
CA PHE A 127 -7.41 1.68 4.57
C PHE A 127 -6.90 1.56 3.13
N GLY A 128 -6.40 2.65 2.52
CA GLY A 128 -5.92 2.66 1.14
C GLY A 128 -4.78 1.65 0.92
N THR A 129 -3.80 1.65 1.82
CA THR A 129 -2.63 0.76 1.69
C THR A 129 -2.93 -0.71 1.97
N GLU A 130 -4.06 -1.04 2.60
CA GLU A 130 -4.46 -2.41 2.90
C GLU A 130 -5.59 -2.92 2.01
N ALA A 131 -6.60 -2.10 1.70
CA ALA A 131 -7.76 -2.54 0.93
C ALA A 131 -7.42 -3.06 -0.47
N VAL A 132 -6.30 -2.64 -1.05
CA VAL A 132 -5.83 -3.07 -2.37
C VAL A 132 -5.61 -4.59 -2.47
N LEU A 133 -5.37 -5.27 -1.34
CA LEU A 133 -5.21 -6.73 -1.32
C LEU A 133 -6.54 -7.49 -1.52
N VAL A 134 -7.68 -6.88 -1.16
CA VAL A 134 -8.97 -7.58 -1.07
C VAL A 134 -9.41 -8.22 -2.39
N PRO A 135 -9.37 -7.53 -3.55
CA PRO A 135 -9.73 -8.15 -4.82
C PRO A 135 -8.84 -9.33 -5.19
N LYS A 136 -7.52 -9.21 -4.97
CA LYS A 136 -6.55 -10.26 -5.27
C LYS A 136 -6.76 -11.49 -4.40
N LEU A 137 -6.95 -11.29 -3.09
CA LEU A 137 -7.22 -12.38 -2.14
C LEU A 137 -8.56 -13.07 -2.46
N ALA A 138 -9.61 -12.29 -2.74
CA ALA A 138 -10.91 -12.84 -3.11
C ALA A 138 -10.84 -13.70 -4.38
N GLY A 139 -10.11 -13.23 -5.40
CA GLY A 139 -9.86 -13.99 -6.63
C GLY A 139 -9.10 -15.30 -6.38
N ALA A 140 -8.07 -15.27 -5.55
CA ALA A 140 -7.31 -16.46 -5.18
C ALA A 140 -8.17 -17.48 -4.43
N LEU A 141 -8.98 -17.03 -3.46
CA LEU A 141 -9.91 -17.88 -2.72
C LEU A 141 -10.97 -18.48 -3.65
N GLN A 142 -11.56 -17.68 -4.55
CA GLN A 142 -12.53 -18.19 -5.52
C GLN A 142 -11.94 -19.29 -6.40
N ASN A 143 -10.70 -19.07 -6.91
CA ASN A 143 -10.02 -20.06 -7.75
C ASN A 143 -9.72 -21.35 -6.98
N ALA A 144 -9.27 -21.25 -5.73
CA ALA A 144 -8.99 -22.41 -4.89
C ALA A 144 -10.27 -23.22 -4.60
N LEU A 145 -11.38 -22.55 -4.29
CA LEU A 145 -12.67 -23.18 -4.03
C LEU A 145 -13.22 -23.88 -5.28
N ASN A 146 -13.11 -23.23 -6.44
CA ASN A 146 -13.52 -23.82 -7.71
C ASN A 146 -12.69 -25.08 -8.03
N ALA A 147 -11.38 -25.06 -7.80
CA ALA A 147 -10.52 -26.22 -8.01
C ALA A 147 -10.87 -27.40 -7.08
N LEU A 148 -11.37 -27.11 -5.89
CA LEU A 148 -11.88 -28.10 -4.94
C LEU A 148 -13.36 -28.49 -5.19
N GLN A 149 -13.98 -27.98 -6.26
CA GLN A 149 -15.38 -28.21 -6.64
C GLN A 149 -16.39 -27.73 -5.58
N TYR A 150 -16.04 -26.72 -4.78
CA TYR A 150 -16.99 -26.02 -3.93
C TYR A 150 -17.71 -24.92 -4.72
N TYR A 151 -19.01 -25.03 -4.86
CA TYR A 151 -19.85 -24.06 -5.58
C TYR A 151 -20.32 -22.94 -4.65
N VAL A 152 -19.38 -22.09 -4.24
CA VAL A 152 -19.61 -20.93 -3.38
C VAL A 152 -19.06 -19.67 -4.02
N TYR A 153 -19.61 -18.52 -3.66
CA TYR A 153 -19.13 -17.23 -4.14
C TYR A 153 -18.31 -16.53 -3.07
N VAL A 154 -17.18 -15.97 -3.48
CA VAL A 154 -16.34 -15.09 -2.66
C VAL A 154 -16.64 -13.65 -3.07
N TYR A 155 -17.20 -12.87 -2.15
CA TYR A 155 -17.50 -11.46 -2.38
C TYR A 155 -16.44 -10.57 -1.73
N PRO A 156 -15.63 -9.81 -2.50
CA PRO A 156 -14.79 -8.77 -1.93
C PRO A 156 -15.70 -7.66 -1.38
N SER A 157 -15.46 -7.23 -0.14
CA SER A 157 -16.15 -6.07 0.39
C SER A 157 -15.67 -4.81 -0.33
N VAL A 158 -16.62 -4.00 -0.77
CA VAL A 158 -16.37 -2.67 -1.35
C VAL A 158 -16.69 -1.55 -0.37
N TYR A 159 -16.97 -1.90 0.89
CA TYR A 159 -17.28 -0.93 1.93
C TYR A 159 -16.04 -0.08 2.27
N ARG A 160 -16.21 1.24 2.23
CA ARG A 160 -15.21 2.23 2.63
C ARG A 160 -15.65 2.88 3.92
N PRO A 161 -14.94 2.68 5.04
CA PRO A 161 -15.38 3.16 6.37
C PRO A 161 -15.35 4.68 6.53
N TYR A 162 -14.63 5.40 5.66
CA TYR A 162 -14.37 6.84 5.80
C TYR A 162 -14.95 7.70 4.68
N GLY A 163 -15.89 7.19 3.86
CA GLY A 163 -16.39 7.91 2.70
C GLY A 163 -15.30 8.17 1.66
N GLY A 164 -15.42 7.56 0.48
CA GLY A 164 -14.46 7.79 -0.60
C GLY A 164 -14.74 9.10 -1.36
N ARG A 165 -13.83 9.51 -2.21
CA ARG A 165 -13.97 10.68 -3.12
C ARG A 165 -15.28 10.69 -3.92
N ALA A 166 -15.87 9.53 -4.18
CA ALA A 166 -17.12 9.38 -4.91
C ALA A 166 -18.35 9.97 -4.17
N ASP A 167 -18.27 10.09 -2.83
CA ASP A 167 -19.39 10.58 -2.02
C ASP A 167 -19.44 12.13 -1.96
N ILE A 168 -18.38 12.80 -2.41
CA ILE A 168 -18.29 14.27 -2.41
C ILE A 168 -18.88 14.88 -3.69
N GLU A 169 -18.90 14.14 -4.80
CA GLU A 169 -19.45 14.64 -6.07
C GLU A 169 -20.96 14.40 -6.26
N GLY A 170 -21.59 13.63 -5.38
CA GLY A 170 -23.03 13.29 -5.42
C GLY A 170 -23.97 14.21 -4.64
N GLY A 171 -23.48 15.25 -4.01
CA GLY A 171 -24.27 16.16 -3.16
C GLY A 171 -24.88 17.36 -3.88
N THR A 172 -25.58 17.16 -5.01
CA THR A 172 -26.48 18.18 -5.57
C THR A 172 -27.80 17.55 -5.90
N THR A 173 -28.73 17.60 -4.95
CA THR A 173 -30.15 18.02 -5.09
C THR A 173 -30.79 18.13 -3.74
#